data_6209b4b03774f3c4dfa033cc2a078dab
#
_entry.id   6209b4b03774f3c4dfa033cc2a078dab
#
_cell.length_a   1.000
_cell.length_b   1.000
_cell.length_c   1.000
_cell.angle_alpha   90.00
_cell.angle_beta   90.00
_cell.angle_gamma   90.00
#
_symmetry.space_group_name_H-M   'P 1'
#
loop_
_entity.id
_entity.type
_entity.pdbx_description
1 polymer ?
#
loop_
_entity_poly.entity_id
_entity_poly.type
_entity_poly.pdbx_seq_one_letter_code
_entity_poly.pdbx_strand_id
1 'polypeptide(L)'
;TTIIIEDLLYNTPARKNFLKSNQAETSKINDIVERLALINNSVKFKYINNNKVMLTTASNLTFSESMNNIYNNAYDKSIKELPIEYIGDYGIEGFLGDNSIMSHNRKNQYIFVNKRVVKSKLITSVVEEAYSQFITINRFPIFLINLNVDPALIDVNIHPNKLEVKFSNENKLKDTLLNYIKSKLSESIMIPKSNLSSKYDKVKKDEPQNINFDLFINETNLFSQDAVKKPDSNNYTLDSMPTNDK
;
A
#
# COMPACT_ATOMS: atom_id res chain seq x y z
N THR A 1 11.80 34.15 -2.96
CA THR A 1 11.76 34.12 -4.44
C THR A 1 10.33 33.85 -4.89
N THR A 2 9.85 34.65 -5.85
CA THR A 2 8.53 34.47 -6.48
C THR A 2 8.74 34.15 -7.94
N ILE A 3 8.06 33.12 -8.46
CA ILE A 3 8.08 32.72 -9.86
C ILE A 3 6.64 32.75 -10.36
N ILE A 4 6.41 33.49 -11.46
CA ILE A 4 5.11 33.61 -12.11
C ILE A 4 5.23 32.98 -13.50
N ILE A 5 4.34 32.06 -13.84
CA ILE A 5 4.28 31.41 -15.16
C ILE A 5 2.89 31.65 -15.71
N GLU A 6 2.81 32.35 -16.83
CA GLU A 6 1.58 32.67 -17.56
C GLU A 6 1.61 32.00 -18.93
N ASP A 7 0.46 31.80 -19.52
CA ASP A 7 0.29 31.25 -20.88
C ASP A 7 1.11 29.98 -21.14
N LEU A 8 1.09 29.03 -20.20
CA LEU A 8 1.79 27.74 -20.31
C LEU A 8 1.46 27.08 -21.66
N LEU A 9 2.52 26.69 -22.40
CA LEU A 9 2.44 26.07 -23.74
C LEU A 9 2.01 27.02 -24.90
N TYR A 10 2.06 28.35 -24.70
CA TYR A 10 1.77 29.31 -25.75
C TYR A 10 2.58 29.07 -27.05
N ASN A 11 3.88 28.83 -26.90
CA ASN A 11 4.80 28.58 -28.00
C ASN A 11 4.90 27.11 -28.44
N THR A 12 4.10 26.23 -27.87
CA THR A 12 4.09 24.77 -28.16
C THR A 12 2.66 24.25 -28.34
N PRO A 13 1.92 24.70 -29.38
CA PRO A 13 0.51 24.36 -29.56
C PRO A 13 0.28 22.85 -29.73
N ALA A 14 1.22 22.14 -30.34
CA ALA A 14 1.16 20.67 -30.39
C ALA A 14 1.10 20.02 -29.02
N ARG A 15 1.89 20.49 -28.03
CA ARG A 15 1.84 19.99 -26.64
C ARG A 15 0.54 20.39 -25.96
N LYS A 16 0.00 21.58 -26.26
CA LYS A 16 -1.28 22.02 -25.68
C LYS A 16 -2.43 21.08 -26.07
N ASN A 17 -2.41 20.54 -27.29
CA ASN A 17 -3.41 19.60 -27.80
C ASN A 17 -3.34 18.21 -27.10
N PHE A 18 -2.25 17.86 -26.43
CA PHE A 18 -2.12 16.64 -25.65
C PHE A 18 -2.60 16.78 -24.20
N LEU A 19 -2.96 17.98 -23.76
CA LEU A 19 -3.58 18.14 -22.44
C LEU A 19 -4.92 17.41 -22.39
N LYS A 20 -5.12 16.71 -21.29
CA LYS A 20 -6.39 16.05 -21.01
C LYS A 20 -7.42 17.04 -20.44
N SER A 21 -8.54 16.55 -19.94
CA SER A 21 -9.51 17.40 -19.25
C SER A 21 -8.87 18.07 -18.03
N ASN A 22 -9.37 19.27 -17.66
CA ASN A 22 -8.90 19.99 -16.47
C ASN A 22 -8.91 19.12 -15.21
N GLN A 23 -9.91 18.25 -15.06
CA GLN A 23 -10.00 17.33 -13.92
C GLN A 23 -8.87 16.29 -13.94
N ALA A 24 -8.53 15.75 -15.11
CA ALA A 24 -7.46 14.76 -15.25
C ALA A 24 -6.08 15.39 -15.00
N GLU A 25 -5.85 16.62 -15.51
CA GLU A 25 -4.60 17.34 -15.26
C GLU A 25 -4.48 17.76 -13.79
N THR A 26 -5.57 18.24 -13.16
CA THR A 26 -5.61 18.53 -11.71
C THR A 26 -5.23 17.30 -10.89
N SER A 27 -5.77 16.12 -11.22
CA SER A 27 -5.44 14.89 -10.50
C SER A 27 -3.96 14.52 -10.58
N LYS A 28 -3.32 14.75 -11.74
CA LYS A 28 -1.88 14.50 -11.89
C LYS A 28 -1.04 15.53 -11.11
N ILE A 29 -1.46 16.80 -11.12
CA ILE A 29 -0.78 17.85 -10.37
C ILE A 29 -0.85 17.55 -8.88
N ASN A 30 -2.03 17.15 -8.37
CA ASN A 30 -2.19 16.75 -6.97
C ASN A 30 -1.23 15.61 -6.61
N ASP A 31 -1.16 14.53 -7.40
CA ASP A 31 -0.25 13.40 -7.17
C ASP A 31 1.23 13.84 -7.12
N ILE A 32 1.63 14.75 -8.01
CA ILE A 32 3.00 15.28 -8.01
C ILE A 32 3.27 16.12 -6.76
N VAL A 33 2.36 17.02 -6.39
CA VAL A 33 2.52 17.88 -5.21
C VAL A 33 2.54 17.06 -3.93
N GLU A 34 1.67 16.07 -3.80
CA GLU A 34 1.66 15.13 -2.66
C GLU A 34 3.00 14.39 -2.53
N ARG A 35 3.53 13.85 -3.63
CA ARG A 35 4.84 13.17 -3.64
C ARG A 35 5.98 14.09 -3.26
N LEU A 36 5.97 15.34 -3.77
CA LEU A 36 6.98 16.34 -3.42
C LEU A 36 6.89 16.74 -1.95
N ALA A 37 5.69 16.90 -1.41
CA ALA A 37 5.48 17.23 -0.01
C ALA A 37 5.91 16.09 0.92
N LEU A 38 5.66 14.83 0.54
CA LEU A 38 6.09 13.65 1.30
C LEU A 38 7.61 13.56 1.40
N ILE A 39 8.33 13.66 0.27
CA ILE A 39 9.78 13.45 0.28
C ILE A 39 10.55 14.66 0.84
N ASN A 40 9.98 15.86 0.76
CA ASN A 40 10.57 17.08 1.31
C ASN A 40 9.89 17.48 2.62
N ASN A 41 9.78 16.55 3.53
CA ASN A 41 9.08 16.69 4.82
C ASN A 41 9.69 17.76 5.77
N SER A 42 10.88 18.24 5.48
CA SER A 42 11.50 19.40 6.15
C SER A 42 10.95 20.75 5.68
N VAL A 43 10.20 20.78 4.56
CA VAL A 43 9.66 22.00 3.94
C VAL A 43 8.15 22.08 4.15
N LYS A 44 7.66 23.27 4.47
CA LYS A 44 6.22 23.53 4.51
C LYS A 44 5.69 23.78 3.11
N PHE A 45 4.67 23.01 2.71
CA PHE A 45 3.96 23.18 1.46
C PHE A 45 2.59 23.82 1.67
N LYS A 46 2.19 24.66 0.74
CA LYS A 46 0.80 25.11 0.58
C LYS A 46 0.45 25.11 -0.88
N TYR A 47 -0.48 24.26 -1.25
CA TYR A 47 -0.96 24.14 -2.63
C TYR A 47 -2.41 24.65 -2.74
N ILE A 48 -2.62 25.55 -3.67
CA ILE A 48 -3.92 26.19 -3.92
C ILE A 48 -4.31 25.93 -5.37
N ASN A 49 -5.54 25.50 -5.60
CA ASN A 49 -6.12 25.34 -6.92
C ASN A 49 -7.47 26.06 -6.98
N ASN A 50 -7.65 26.99 -7.94
CA ASN A 50 -8.85 27.80 -8.08
C ASN A 50 -9.30 28.46 -6.77
N ASN A 51 -8.39 29.13 -6.09
CA ASN A 51 -8.58 29.79 -4.79
C ASN A 51 -8.95 28.85 -3.61
N LYS A 52 -8.98 27.52 -3.85
CA LYS A 52 -9.20 26.52 -2.80
C LYS A 52 -7.86 25.92 -2.37
N VAL A 53 -7.62 25.91 -1.05
CA VAL A 53 -6.47 25.22 -0.47
C VAL A 53 -6.71 23.71 -0.59
N MET A 54 -5.85 23.03 -1.36
CA MET A 54 -5.92 21.60 -1.61
C MET A 54 -5.00 20.82 -0.67
N LEU A 55 -3.83 21.39 -0.34
CA LEU A 55 -2.86 20.79 0.56
C LEU A 55 -2.18 21.87 1.41
N THR A 56 -1.98 21.57 2.67
CA THR A 56 -1.09 22.33 3.55
C THR A 56 -0.32 21.35 4.43
N THR A 57 1.01 21.45 4.47
CA THR A 57 1.85 20.63 5.34
C THR A 57 2.62 21.50 6.33
N ALA A 58 3.00 20.94 7.46
CA ALA A 58 3.99 21.55 8.34
C ALA A 58 5.41 21.20 7.85
N SER A 59 6.43 21.78 8.48
CA SER A 59 7.83 21.48 8.23
C SER A 59 8.41 20.57 9.33
N ASN A 60 9.50 19.88 9.02
CA ASN A 60 10.24 19.03 9.96
C ASN A 60 9.40 17.88 10.54
N LEU A 61 8.56 17.29 9.71
CA LEU A 61 7.78 16.10 10.03
C LEU A 61 8.58 14.83 9.71
N THR A 62 8.25 13.74 10.38
CA THR A 62 8.62 12.38 9.92
C THR A 62 7.83 12.01 8.67
N PHE A 63 8.17 10.91 8.00
CA PHE A 63 7.39 10.46 6.82
C PHE A 63 5.97 10.04 7.21
N SER A 64 5.80 9.39 8.36
CA SER A 64 4.48 9.00 8.88
C SER A 64 3.64 10.21 9.28
N GLU A 65 4.22 11.19 9.96
CA GLU A 65 3.53 12.45 10.28
C GLU A 65 3.14 13.23 9.02
N SER A 66 4.00 13.26 8.01
CA SER A 66 3.71 13.89 6.71
C SER A 66 2.55 13.21 6.00
N MET A 67 2.52 11.88 6.03
CA MET A 67 1.43 11.08 5.46
C MET A 67 0.11 11.37 6.19
N ASN A 68 0.13 11.36 7.51
CA ASN A 68 -1.05 11.69 8.33
C ASN A 68 -1.53 13.13 8.12
N ASN A 69 -0.60 14.08 7.99
CA ASN A 69 -0.93 15.47 7.71
C ASN A 69 -1.61 15.66 6.34
N ILE A 70 -1.09 14.98 5.29
CA ILE A 70 -1.63 15.05 3.94
C ILE A 70 -3.01 14.38 3.84
N TYR A 71 -3.22 13.28 4.55
CA TYR A 71 -4.44 12.48 4.49
C TYR A 71 -5.36 12.63 5.71
N ASN A 72 -5.24 13.75 6.43
CA ASN A 72 -6.10 14.10 7.58
C ASN A 72 -6.18 13.01 8.65
N ASN A 73 -5.03 12.46 9.04
CA ASN A 73 -4.87 11.40 10.03
C ASN A 73 -5.58 10.07 9.68
N ALA A 74 -5.85 9.84 8.38
CA ALA A 74 -6.50 8.61 7.95
C ALA A 74 -5.69 7.34 8.24
N TYR A 75 -4.39 7.48 8.49
CA TYR A 75 -3.43 6.39 8.71
C TYR A 75 -2.79 6.41 10.09
N ASP A 76 -3.35 7.18 11.03
CA ASP A 76 -2.80 7.27 12.39
C ASP A 76 -2.69 5.88 13.05
N LYS A 77 -1.54 5.60 13.68
CA LYS A 77 -1.19 4.33 14.33
C LYS A 77 -1.05 3.10 13.41
N SER A 78 -1.37 3.22 12.14
CA SER A 78 -1.30 2.14 11.16
C SER A 78 -0.08 2.22 10.25
N ILE A 79 0.80 3.17 10.50
CA ILE A 79 2.06 3.40 9.78
C ILE A 79 3.23 3.20 10.73
N LYS A 80 4.18 2.34 10.34
CA LYS A 80 5.47 2.17 10.99
C LYS A 80 6.51 3.00 10.28
N GLU A 81 7.10 3.96 10.97
CA GLU A 81 8.23 4.75 10.48
C GLU A 81 9.46 3.85 10.32
N LEU A 82 10.20 4.08 9.23
CA LEU A 82 11.50 3.49 8.96
C LEU A 82 12.54 4.62 9.02
N PRO A 83 13.21 4.83 10.15
CA PRO A 83 14.34 5.74 10.21
C PRO A 83 15.44 5.24 9.27
N ILE A 84 16.28 6.15 8.78
CA ILE A 84 17.34 5.80 7.84
C ILE A 84 18.25 4.72 8.43
N GLU A 85 18.42 3.63 7.69
CA GLU A 85 19.31 2.52 8.02
C GLU A 85 20.14 2.15 6.80
N TYR A 86 21.47 2.08 6.98
CA TYR A 86 22.41 1.74 5.91
C TYR A 86 22.73 0.25 5.93
N ILE A 87 22.42 -0.44 4.84
CA ILE A 87 22.68 -1.86 4.65
C ILE A 87 23.52 -2.04 3.38
N GLY A 88 24.82 -2.25 3.54
CA GLY A 88 25.76 -2.26 2.43
C GLY A 88 25.77 -0.92 1.69
N ASP A 89 25.45 -0.93 0.41
CA ASP A 89 25.48 0.25 -0.46
C ASP A 89 24.17 1.06 -0.43
N TYR A 90 23.18 0.65 0.37
CA TYR A 90 21.83 1.22 0.35
C TYR A 90 21.46 1.82 1.70
N GLY A 91 21.16 3.10 1.74
CA GLY A 91 20.44 3.73 2.84
C GLY A 91 18.93 3.60 2.57
N ILE A 92 18.19 3.04 3.51
CA ILE A 92 16.74 2.80 3.37
C ILE A 92 16.03 3.60 4.45
N GLU A 93 15.06 4.41 4.06
CA GLU A 93 14.19 5.17 4.97
C GLU A 93 12.77 5.27 4.41
N GLY A 94 11.81 5.62 5.24
CA GLY A 94 10.42 5.81 4.81
C GLY A 94 9.41 5.34 5.82
N PHE A 95 8.36 4.66 5.36
CA PHE A 95 7.39 3.99 6.23
C PHE A 95 6.75 2.77 5.57
N LEU A 96 6.20 1.90 6.41
CA LEU A 96 5.39 0.74 6.02
C LEU A 96 4.01 0.85 6.68
N GLY A 97 2.95 0.67 5.91
CA GLY A 97 1.60 0.51 6.44
C GLY A 97 1.39 -0.89 6.99
N ASP A 98 0.62 -1.01 8.06
CA ASP A 98 0.23 -2.32 8.59
C ASP A 98 -0.88 -2.98 7.73
N ASN A 99 -1.31 -4.16 8.11
CA ASN A 99 -2.33 -4.92 7.39
C ASN A 99 -3.76 -4.35 7.55
N SER A 100 -3.98 -3.37 8.41
CA SER A 100 -5.29 -2.70 8.58
C SER A 100 -5.54 -1.66 7.49
N ILE A 101 -4.48 -1.10 6.91
CA ILE A 101 -4.55 -0.06 5.88
C ILE A 101 -4.07 -0.59 4.52
N MET A 102 -4.94 -1.28 3.80
CA MET A 102 -4.63 -1.78 2.46
C MET A 102 -5.38 -1.02 1.38
N SER A 103 -4.68 -0.69 0.30
CA SER A 103 -5.26 0.01 -0.84
C SER A 103 -5.87 -0.94 -1.87
N HIS A 104 -6.88 -0.49 -2.61
CA HIS A 104 -7.42 -1.20 -3.78
C HIS A 104 -6.54 -1.03 -5.04
N ASN A 105 -5.58 -0.13 -5.00
CA ASN A 105 -4.67 0.15 -6.10
C ASN A 105 -3.30 0.59 -5.58
N ARG A 106 -2.31 0.73 -6.48
CA ARG A 106 -0.94 1.09 -6.17
C ARG A 106 -0.68 2.60 -6.03
N LYS A 107 -1.71 3.43 -5.89
CA LYS A 107 -1.54 4.90 -5.80
C LYS A 107 -0.69 5.33 -4.60
N ASN A 108 -0.87 4.65 -3.48
CA ASN A 108 -0.22 4.96 -2.21
C ASN A 108 1.09 4.16 -2.01
N GLN A 109 1.74 3.78 -3.11
CA GLN A 109 3.07 3.22 -3.13
C GLN A 109 4.05 4.30 -3.59
N TYR A 110 4.83 4.81 -2.66
CA TYR A 110 5.76 5.92 -2.90
C TYR A 110 7.18 5.38 -2.93
N ILE A 111 7.84 5.54 -4.08
CA ILE A 111 9.21 5.10 -4.27
C ILE A 111 10.06 6.30 -4.68
N PHE A 112 11.14 6.50 -3.93
CA PHE A 112 12.12 7.53 -4.20
C PHE A 112 13.52 6.93 -4.22
N VAL A 113 14.39 7.51 -5.04
CA VAL A 113 15.82 7.23 -5.08
C VAL A 113 16.54 8.57 -5.00
N ASN A 114 17.36 8.75 -3.97
CA ASN A 114 18.04 10.02 -3.69
C ASN A 114 17.03 11.20 -3.69
N LYS A 115 15.88 11.01 -3.02
CA LYS A 115 14.77 11.98 -2.93
C LYS A 115 14.06 12.29 -4.26
N ARG A 116 14.35 11.54 -5.32
CA ARG A 116 13.70 11.70 -6.61
C ARG A 116 12.58 10.69 -6.76
N VAL A 117 11.40 11.13 -7.22
CA VAL A 117 10.26 10.24 -7.54
C VAL A 117 10.68 9.25 -8.62
N VAL A 118 10.50 7.96 -8.35
CA VAL A 118 10.86 6.87 -9.26
C VAL A 118 9.70 5.87 -9.37
N LYS A 119 9.53 5.31 -10.56
CA LYS A 119 8.67 4.15 -10.81
C LYS A 119 9.56 2.94 -11.01
N SER A 120 9.60 2.04 -10.06
CA SER A 120 10.41 0.82 -10.13
C SER A 120 9.53 -0.40 -9.92
N LYS A 121 9.41 -1.22 -10.97
CA LYS A 121 8.72 -2.51 -10.88
C LYS A 121 9.45 -3.45 -9.93
N LEU A 122 10.79 -3.40 -9.92
CA LEU A 122 11.62 -4.20 -9.03
C LEU A 122 11.27 -3.90 -7.57
N ILE A 123 11.33 -2.63 -7.14
CA ILE A 123 11.07 -2.24 -5.76
C ILE A 123 9.62 -2.55 -5.38
N THR A 124 8.66 -2.23 -6.27
CA THR A 124 7.25 -2.56 -6.06
C THR A 124 7.05 -4.06 -5.80
N SER A 125 7.61 -4.92 -6.67
CA SER A 125 7.45 -6.38 -6.52
C SER A 125 8.11 -6.91 -5.26
N VAL A 126 9.28 -6.38 -4.87
CA VAL A 126 9.97 -6.77 -3.64
C VAL A 126 9.17 -6.43 -2.40
N VAL A 127 8.60 -5.22 -2.35
CA VAL A 127 7.75 -4.82 -1.22
C VAL A 127 6.49 -5.68 -1.17
N GLU A 128 5.80 -5.88 -2.29
CA GLU A 128 4.60 -6.72 -2.37
C GLU A 128 4.92 -8.19 -2.02
N GLU A 129 6.09 -8.71 -2.42
CA GLU A 129 6.57 -10.04 -2.01
C GLU A 129 6.78 -10.13 -0.49
N ALA A 130 7.36 -9.10 0.13
CA ALA A 130 7.53 -9.07 1.58
C ALA A 130 6.20 -9.08 2.34
N TYR A 131 5.18 -8.45 1.78
CA TYR A 131 3.84 -8.41 2.34
C TYR A 131 2.97 -9.64 2.00
N SER A 132 3.43 -10.57 1.17
CA SER A 132 2.60 -11.66 0.60
C SER A 132 1.86 -12.51 1.63
N GLN A 133 2.42 -12.68 2.83
CA GLN A 133 1.80 -13.43 3.93
C GLN A 133 0.74 -12.64 4.71
N PHE A 134 0.66 -11.33 4.51
CA PHE A 134 -0.15 -10.41 5.31
C PHE A 134 -1.27 -9.75 4.51
N ILE A 135 -1.21 -9.83 3.18
CA ILE A 135 -2.13 -9.15 2.26
C ILE A 135 -3.18 -10.13 1.74
N THR A 136 -4.43 -9.71 1.79
CA THR A 136 -5.54 -10.41 1.11
C THR A 136 -5.48 -10.20 -0.40
N ILE A 137 -6.10 -11.11 -1.15
CA ILE A 137 -6.17 -11.06 -2.62
C ILE A 137 -6.74 -9.70 -3.08
N ASN A 138 -6.14 -9.11 -4.12
CA ASN A 138 -6.53 -7.82 -4.71
C ASN A 138 -6.39 -6.61 -3.76
N ARG A 139 -5.49 -6.68 -2.79
CA ARG A 139 -5.09 -5.55 -1.96
C ARG A 139 -3.61 -5.26 -2.14
N PHE A 140 -3.24 -4.00 -1.94
CA PHE A 140 -1.87 -3.51 -2.12
C PHE A 140 -1.40 -2.80 -0.86
N PRO A 141 -0.14 -3.01 -0.44
CA PRO A 141 0.41 -2.33 0.71
C PRO A 141 0.54 -0.83 0.45
N ILE A 142 0.37 -0.05 1.50
CA ILE A 142 0.69 1.37 1.51
C ILE A 142 2.10 1.50 2.07
N PHE A 143 2.99 2.16 1.35
CA PHE A 143 4.36 2.35 1.79
C PHE A 143 5.04 3.56 1.15
N LEU A 144 6.06 4.06 1.81
CA LEU A 144 7.03 4.97 1.24
C LEU A 144 8.43 4.37 1.47
N ILE A 145 9.20 4.23 0.40
CA ILE A 145 10.61 3.84 0.44
C ILE A 145 11.43 4.91 -0.28
N ASN A 146 12.35 5.52 0.43
CA ASN A 146 13.42 6.31 -0.15
C ASN A 146 14.74 5.54 -0.03
N LEU A 147 15.37 5.26 -1.18
CA LEU A 147 16.68 4.65 -1.26
C LEU A 147 17.73 5.74 -1.44
N ASN A 148 18.65 5.82 -0.50
CA ASN A 148 19.85 6.62 -0.62
C ASN A 148 20.98 5.73 -1.15
N VAL A 149 21.42 6.00 -2.37
CA VAL A 149 22.38 5.17 -3.14
C VAL A 149 23.44 6.05 -3.77
N ASP A 150 24.69 5.56 -3.80
CA ASP A 150 25.75 6.26 -4.54
C ASP A 150 25.30 6.44 -6.01
N PRO A 151 25.33 7.67 -6.56
CA PRO A 151 25.01 7.92 -7.95
C PRO A 151 25.78 7.05 -8.96
N ALA A 152 26.99 6.58 -8.61
CA ALA A 152 27.77 5.67 -9.46
C ALA A 152 27.14 4.27 -9.60
N LEU A 153 26.23 3.89 -8.71
CA LEU A 153 25.56 2.58 -8.71
C LEU A 153 24.20 2.61 -9.40
N ILE A 154 23.78 3.75 -9.95
CA ILE A 154 22.48 3.93 -10.59
C ILE A 154 22.62 4.63 -11.94
N ASP A 155 21.80 4.23 -12.91
CA ASP A 155 21.60 4.97 -14.15
C ASP A 155 20.16 5.53 -14.18
N VAL A 156 20.06 6.85 -14.22
CA VAL A 156 18.80 7.60 -14.26
C VAL A 156 18.44 8.02 -15.67
N ASN A 157 19.36 7.93 -16.62
CA ASN A 157 19.17 8.43 -17.98
C ASN A 157 18.62 7.39 -18.95
N ILE A 158 17.76 6.49 -18.49
CA ILE A 158 17.17 5.41 -19.29
C ILE A 158 15.85 5.80 -19.96
N HIS A 159 15.17 6.85 -19.49
CA HIS A 159 13.91 7.32 -20.06
C HIS A 159 13.82 8.85 -20.06
N PRO A 160 13.23 9.50 -21.11
CA PRO A 160 13.11 10.96 -21.18
C PRO A 160 12.46 11.60 -19.95
N ASN A 161 11.47 10.93 -19.34
CA ASN A 161 10.79 11.42 -18.13
C ASN A 161 11.61 11.22 -16.85
N LYS A 162 12.74 10.50 -16.92
CA LYS A 162 13.63 10.21 -15.77
C LYS A 162 12.90 9.67 -14.54
N LEU A 163 11.78 8.98 -14.76
CA LEU A 163 10.99 8.32 -13.69
C LEU A 163 11.46 6.88 -13.44
N GLU A 164 12.32 6.34 -14.30
CA GLU A 164 12.87 5.00 -14.17
C GLU A 164 14.36 5.09 -13.83
N VAL A 165 14.80 4.15 -13.02
CA VAL A 165 16.19 4.05 -12.58
C VAL A 165 16.62 2.59 -12.75
N LYS A 166 17.81 2.38 -13.32
CA LYS A 166 18.45 1.08 -13.38
C LYS A 166 19.54 1.01 -12.30
N PHE A 167 19.56 -0.06 -11.55
CA PHE A 167 20.55 -0.32 -10.53
C PHE A 167 21.66 -1.23 -11.11
N SER A 168 22.90 -0.96 -10.74
CA SER A 168 24.05 -1.76 -11.20
C SER A 168 23.97 -3.21 -10.74
N ASN A 169 23.37 -3.48 -9.57
CA ASN A 169 23.18 -4.82 -9.05
C ASN A 169 21.74 -4.98 -8.49
N GLU A 170 20.81 -5.32 -9.38
CA GLU A 170 19.40 -5.49 -9.04
C GLU A 170 19.15 -6.66 -8.08
N ASN A 171 19.90 -7.76 -8.20
CA ASN A 171 19.76 -8.92 -7.32
C ASN A 171 20.15 -8.57 -5.88
N LYS A 172 21.30 -7.90 -5.70
CA LYS A 172 21.75 -7.44 -4.38
C LYS A 172 20.73 -6.49 -3.74
N LEU A 173 20.19 -5.56 -4.52
CA LEU A 173 19.15 -4.64 -4.04
C LEU A 173 17.88 -5.42 -3.64
N LYS A 174 17.44 -6.36 -4.49
CA LYS A 174 16.26 -7.20 -4.22
C LYS A 174 16.40 -7.93 -2.89
N ASP A 175 17.51 -8.65 -2.70
CA ASP A 175 17.73 -9.46 -1.50
C ASP A 175 17.85 -8.58 -0.24
N THR A 176 18.59 -7.48 -0.34
CA THR A 176 18.76 -6.53 0.77
C THR A 176 17.40 -5.93 1.18
N LEU A 177 16.64 -5.42 0.22
CA LEU A 177 15.37 -4.76 0.48
C LEU A 177 14.31 -5.76 1.00
N LEU A 178 14.26 -6.96 0.42
CA LEU A 178 13.33 -8.01 0.84
C LEU A 178 13.55 -8.43 2.30
N ASN A 179 14.81 -8.70 2.65
CA ASN A 179 15.18 -9.10 4.00
C ASN A 179 14.91 -7.98 5.02
N TYR A 180 15.25 -6.74 4.66
CA TYR A 180 15.01 -5.57 5.48
C TYR A 180 13.52 -5.38 5.76
N ILE A 181 12.68 -5.37 4.72
CA ILE A 181 11.23 -5.15 4.88
C ILE A 181 10.61 -6.30 5.68
N LYS A 182 10.96 -7.56 5.40
CA LYS A 182 10.48 -8.72 6.17
C LYS A 182 10.83 -8.61 7.65
N SER A 183 12.05 -8.19 7.99
CA SER A 183 12.44 -7.98 9.40
C SER A 183 11.58 -6.91 10.07
N LYS A 184 11.37 -5.76 9.38
CA LYS A 184 10.56 -4.66 9.93
C LYS A 184 9.08 -5.04 10.06
N LEU A 185 8.53 -5.80 9.13
CA LEU A 185 7.16 -6.31 9.22
C LEU A 185 6.99 -7.29 10.37
N SER A 186 7.92 -8.24 10.54
CA SER A 186 7.86 -9.20 11.66
C SER A 186 7.95 -8.53 13.03
N GLU A 187 8.74 -7.48 13.19
CA GLU A 187 8.76 -6.66 14.41
C GLU A 187 7.42 -5.97 14.70
N SER A 188 6.65 -5.62 13.66
CA SER A 188 5.37 -4.91 13.80
C SER A 188 4.19 -5.85 14.04
N ILE A 189 4.23 -7.03 13.44
CA ILE A 189 3.15 -8.01 13.45
C ILE A 189 3.33 -8.99 14.61
N MET A 190 4.53 -9.12 15.15
CA MET A 190 4.77 -9.91 16.35
C MET A 190 4.11 -9.21 17.53
N ILE A 191 2.96 -9.78 17.86
CA ILE A 191 2.30 -9.78 19.16
C ILE A 191 1.39 -8.56 19.39
N PRO A 192 0.08 -8.75 19.37
CA PRO A 192 -0.65 -8.22 20.50
C PRO A 192 0.01 -8.87 21.72
N LYS A 193 0.77 -8.11 22.51
CA LYS A 193 1.06 -8.47 23.88
C LYS A 193 -0.30 -8.64 24.53
N SER A 194 -0.82 -9.86 24.47
CA SER A 194 -1.91 -10.22 25.33
C SER A 194 -1.37 -9.97 26.73
N ASN A 195 -1.91 -8.96 27.41
CA ASN A 195 -1.79 -8.79 28.84
C ASN A 195 -2.51 -9.97 29.51
N LEU A 196 -2.04 -11.18 29.24
CA LEU A 196 -2.46 -12.44 29.87
C LEU A 196 -1.62 -12.77 31.11
N SER A 197 -0.82 -11.81 31.57
CA SER A 197 -0.10 -11.93 32.81
C SER A 197 -0.66 -10.99 33.86
N SER A 198 -1.85 -11.24 34.40
CA SER A 198 -2.20 -10.86 35.78
C SER A 198 -3.63 -11.23 36.24
N LYS A 199 -4.28 -12.23 35.64
CA LYS A 199 -5.58 -12.70 36.16
C LYS A 199 -5.67 -14.19 36.52
N TYR A 200 -4.54 -14.90 36.55
CA TYR A 200 -4.53 -16.30 36.94
C TYR A 200 -3.80 -16.59 38.26
N ASP A 201 -3.57 -15.59 39.10
CA ASP A 201 -3.20 -15.85 40.49
C ASP A 201 -4.43 -15.72 41.36
N LYS A 202 -4.96 -16.84 41.75
CA LYS A 202 -5.97 -17.22 42.78
C LYS A 202 -7.23 -17.87 42.22
N VAL A 203 -7.07 -19.05 41.67
CA VAL A 203 -8.12 -20.07 41.77
C VAL A 203 -7.58 -21.18 42.68
N LYS A 204 -8.17 -21.30 43.85
CA LYS A 204 -7.95 -22.40 44.81
C LYS A 204 -8.18 -23.72 44.09
N LYS A 205 -7.32 -24.69 44.40
CA LYS A 205 -7.54 -26.11 44.11
C LYS A 205 -8.84 -26.55 44.80
N ASP A 206 -9.90 -26.66 44.04
CA ASP A 206 -11.05 -27.48 44.39
C ASP A 206 -11.04 -28.71 43.47
N GLU A 207 -11.32 -29.86 44.10
CA GLU A 207 -11.25 -31.22 43.56
C GLU A 207 -12.11 -31.41 42.29
N PRO A 208 -11.79 -32.39 41.44
CA PRO A 208 -12.52 -32.62 40.19
C PRO A 208 -13.94 -33.13 40.46
N GLN A 209 -14.93 -32.27 40.25
CA GLN A 209 -16.32 -32.72 40.15
C GLN A 209 -16.55 -33.41 38.81
N ASN A 210 -17.04 -34.64 38.91
CA ASN A 210 -17.44 -35.49 37.80
C ASN A 210 -18.48 -34.80 36.94
N ILE A 211 -18.07 -34.33 35.78
CA ILE A 211 -19.00 -33.75 34.76
C ILE A 211 -19.62 -34.94 34.03
N ASN A 212 -20.90 -35.15 34.26
CA ASN A 212 -21.70 -36.16 33.58
C ASN A 212 -21.89 -35.78 32.11
N PHE A 213 -21.25 -36.50 31.22
CA PHE A 213 -21.16 -36.23 29.79
C PHE A 213 -22.45 -36.55 29.05
N ASP A 214 -23.45 -37.12 29.71
CA ASP A 214 -24.73 -37.57 29.11
C ASP A 214 -25.74 -36.44 28.87
N LEU A 215 -25.48 -35.23 29.36
CA LEU A 215 -26.37 -34.07 29.13
C LEU A 215 -26.12 -33.30 27.84
N PHE A 216 -24.95 -33.55 27.20
CA PHE A 216 -24.60 -32.82 25.94
C PHE A 216 -25.05 -33.53 24.66
N ILE A 217 -25.57 -34.78 24.75
CA ILE A 217 -25.95 -35.55 23.55
C ILE A 217 -27.41 -35.26 23.11
N ASN A 218 -28.23 -34.64 23.95
CA ASN A 218 -29.63 -34.41 23.64
C ASN A 218 -29.97 -33.07 22.96
N GLU A 219 -29.00 -32.16 22.80
CA GLU A 219 -29.27 -30.88 22.11
C GLU A 219 -28.81 -30.83 20.62
N THR A 220 -28.16 -31.88 20.11
CA THR A 220 -27.72 -31.91 18.69
C THR A 220 -28.70 -32.60 17.75
N ASN A 221 -29.89 -33.08 18.24
CA ASN A 221 -30.89 -33.77 17.41
C ASN A 221 -32.09 -32.91 16.95
N LEU A 222 -31.99 -31.56 17.03
CA LEU A 222 -33.07 -30.66 16.65
C LEU A 222 -32.90 -29.98 15.29
N PHE A 223 -31.86 -30.32 14.52
CA PHE A 223 -31.64 -29.74 13.17
C PHE A 223 -31.40 -30.79 12.09
N SER A 224 -32.23 -31.80 12.02
CA SER A 224 -32.21 -32.71 10.89
C SER A 224 -33.59 -33.28 10.60
N GLN A 225 -34.48 -32.47 10.08
CA GLN A 225 -35.65 -32.88 9.25
C GLN A 225 -36.24 -31.62 8.64
N ASP A 226 -35.79 -31.27 7.41
CA ASP A 226 -36.65 -30.75 6.38
C ASP A 226 -35.96 -30.79 5.01
N ALA A 227 -36.50 -31.70 4.22
CA ALA A 227 -36.73 -31.61 2.77
C ALA A 227 -35.52 -31.44 1.81
N VAL A 228 -34.93 -32.58 1.47
CA VAL A 228 -34.35 -32.77 0.13
C VAL A 228 -35.44 -33.13 -0.84
N LYS A 229 -35.90 -32.19 -1.66
CA LYS A 229 -36.63 -32.46 -2.92
C LYS A 229 -35.59 -32.57 -4.03
N LYS A 230 -35.51 -33.78 -4.62
CA LYS A 230 -34.81 -34.03 -5.90
C LYS A 230 -35.61 -33.35 -7.03
N PRO A 231 -34.97 -32.68 -8.00
CA PRO A 231 -35.60 -32.34 -9.27
C PRO A 231 -35.57 -33.53 -10.23
N ASP A 232 -36.73 -33.80 -10.83
CA ASP A 232 -36.95 -34.84 -11.85
C ASP A 232 -36.15 -34.58 -13.13
N SER A 233 -35.55 -35.66 -13.62
CA SER A 233 -35.06 -35.81 -14.98
C SER A 233 -36.22 -35.86 -15.96
N ASN A 234 -36.32 -34.91 -16.92
CA ASN A 234 -36.79 -35.24 -18.29
C ASN A 234 -36.69 -34.05 -19.24
N ASN A 235 -36.18 -34.35 -20.43
CA ASN A 235 -36.42 -33.75 -21.74
C ASN A 235 -35.77 -32.40 -22.08
N TYR A 236 -34.61 -32.49 -22.72
CA TYR A 236 -34.25 -31.53 -23.77
C TYR A 236 -34.28 -32.24 -25.13
N THR A 237 -35.27 -31.90 -25.92
CA THR A 237 -35.32 -32.16 -27.36
C THR A 237 -34.43 -31.14 -28.07
N LEU A 238 -33.59 -31.68 -28.95
CA LEU A 238 -32.86 -30.95 -29.97
C LEU A 238 -33.82 -30.41 -31.02
N ASP A 239 -33.83 -29.09 -31.26
CA ASP A 239 -34.39 -28.51 -32.48
C ASP A 239 -33.47 -27.40 -33.03
N SER A 240 -32.94 -27.75 -34.19
CA SER A 240 -32.67 -26.97 -35.40
C SER A 240 -32.06 -25.57 -35.32
N MET A 241 -30.81 -25.47 -35.78
CA MET A 241 -30.17 -24.25 -36.29
C MET A 241 -30.82 -23.83 -37.63
N PRO A 242 -31.04 -22.55 -37.91
CA PRO A 242 -31.19 -22.03 -39.25
C PRO A 242 -29.82 -21.62 -39.84
N THR A 243 -29.52 -22.21 -40.98
CA THR A 243 -28.53 -21.75 -41.94
C THR A 243 -28.98 -20.42 -42.55
N ASN A 244 -28.10 -19.44 -42.63
CA ASN A 244 -28.25 -18.29 -43.53
C ASN A 244 -27.09 -18.21 -44.48
N ASP A 245 -27.36 -18.64 -45.71
CA ASP A 245 -26.70 -18.19 -46.92
C ASP A 245 -27.25 -16.81 -47.33
N LYS A 246 -26.39 -15.86 -47.47
CA LYS A 246 -26.16 -14.92 -48.61
C LYS A 246 -25.29 -13.76 -48.17
#